data_1702d3f9a0eb5a986cc19ff56faca7f0
#
_entry.id   1702d3f9a0eb5a986cc19ff56faca7f0
#
_cell.length_a   1.000
_cell.length_b   1.000
_cell.length_c   1.000
_cell.angle_alpha   90.00
_cell.angle_beta   90.00
_cell.angle_gamma   90.00
#
_symmetry.space_group_name_H-M   'P 1'
#
loop_
_entity.id
_entity.type
_entity.pdbx_description
1 polymer ?
#
loop_
_entity_poly.entity_id
_entity_poly.type
_entity_poly.pdbx_seq_one_letter_code
_entity_poly.pdbx_strand_id
1 'polypeptide(L)'
;MTTLNIRIRALEHNIEIIKSLAADAQIIAVLKGNAYGLGLCKFATFLQARGIRHFAVTELADAIELREKGIFGEILLLTPLYHPEDITRAIKHDITLSITSV
;
A
#
# COMPACT_ATOMS: atom_id res chain seq x y z
N MET A 1 7.55 -23.85 13.64
CA MET A 1 7.34 -22.48 13.16
C MET A 1 7.61 -22.41 11.67
N THR A 2 6.70 -21.83 10.90
CA THR A 2 6.83 -21.75 9.45
C THR A 2 7.73 -20.60 9.03
N THR A 3 8.30 -20.69 7.82
CA THR A 3 9.08 -19.60 7.22
C THR A 3 8.26 -18.31 7.15
N LEU A 4 6.97 -18.43 6.82
CA LEU A 4 6.07 -17.27 6.76
C LEU A 4 5.93 -16.59 8.13
N ASN A 5 5.78 -17.36 9.20
CA ASN A 5 5.69 -16.79 10.55
C ASN A 5 6.97 -16.05 10.94
N ILE A 6 8.12 -16.59 10.57
CA ILE A 6 9.41 -15.91 10.82
C ILE A 6 9.48 -14.59 10.07
N ARG A 7 9.05 -14.57 8.81
CA ARG A 7 9.03 -13.34 7.99
C ARG A 7 8.09 -12.30 8.57
N ILE A 8 6.92 -12.72 9.04
CA ILE A 8 5.95 -11.80 9.65
C ILE A 8 6.53 -11.16 10.91
N ARG A 9 7.19 -11.94 11.77
CA ARG A 9 7.82 -11.41 12.96
C ARG A 9 8.94 -10.43 12.65
N ALA A 10 9.76 -10.75 11.65
CA ALA A 10 10.82 -9.85 11.21
C ALA A 10 10.24 -8.55 10.69
N LEU A 11 9.15 -8.63 9.93
CA LEU A 11 8.46 -7.46 9.39
C LEU A 11 7.87 -6.60 10.50
N GLU A 12 7.21 -7.22 11.49
CA GLU A 12 6.68 -6.49 12.64
C GLU A 12 7.78 -5.74 13.38
N HIS A 13 8.91 -6.40 13.61
CA HIS A 13 10.07 -5.79 14.26
C HIS A 13 10.59 -4.60 13.47
N ASN A 14 10.73 -4.75 12.15
CA ASN A 14 11.19 -3.68 11.29
C ASN A 14 10.22 -2.49 11.29
N ILE A 15 8.93 -2.76 11.28
CA ILE A 15 7.91 -1.70 11.33
C ILE A 15 8.05 -0.89 12.62
N GLU A 16 8.22 -1.56 13.74
CA GLU A 16 8.39 -0.89 15.03
C GLU A 16 9.65 -0.03 15.07
N ILE A 17 10.76 -0.52 14.50
CA ILE A 17 11.98 0.25 14.40
C ILE A 17 11.78 1.49 13.54
N ILE A 18 11.17 1.33 12.36
CA ILE A 18 10.92 2.44 11.45
C ILE A 18 10.03 3.49 12.12
N LYS A 19 8.97 3.07 12.78
CA LYS A 19 8.06 3.98 13.48
C LYS A 19 8.78 4.76 14.58
N SER A 20 9.63 4.10 15.33
CA SER A 20 10.37 4.76 16.40
C SER A 20 11.40 5.75 15.88
N LEU A 21 12.05 5.45 14.75
CA LEU A 21 13.04 6.33 14.15
C LEU A 21 12.43 7.45 13.32
N ALA A 22 11.27 7.21 12.71
CA ALA A 22 10.63 8.18 11.84
C ALA A 22 10.05 9.36 12.62
N ALA A 23 9.72 9.16 13.89
CA ALA A 23 9.10 10.19 14.75
C ALA A 23 7.85 10.78 14.07
N ASP A 24 7.90 12.03 13.63
CA ASP A 24 6.78 12.71 12.98
C ASP A 24 6.77 12.53 11.45
N ALA A 25 7.74 11.83 10.88
CA ALA A 25 7.78 11.60 9.45
C ALA A 25 6.68 10.62 9.04
N GLN A 26 6.13 10.82 7.84
CA GLN A 26 5.16 9.90 7.29
C GLN A 26 5.84 8.65 6.74
N ILE A 27 5.18 7.51 6.91
CA ILE A 27 5.66 6.24 6.39
C ILE A 27 4.72 5.82 5.26
N ILE A 28 5.28 5.57 4.08
CA ILE A 28 4.53 5.08 2.92
C ILE A 28 4.97 3.66 2.66
N ALA A 29 4.01 2.73 2.67
CA ALA A 29 4.28 1.34 2.35
C ALA A 29 4.11 1.12 0.85
N VAL A 30 5.18 0.78 0.16
CA VAL A 30 5.13 0.47 -1.26
C VAL A 30 4.87 -1.02 -1.40
N LEU A 31 3.71 -1.37 -1.97
CA LEU A 31 3.25 -2.75 -2.08
C LEU A 31 3.51 -3.26 -3.49
N LYS A 32 4.22 -4.38 -3.59
CA LYS A 32 4.59 -4.98 -4.88
C LYS A 32 4.31 -6.47 -4.86
N GLY A 33 3.79 -6.97 -5.99
CA GLY A 33 3.64 -8.40 -6.22
C GLY A 33 2.87 -9.12 -5.13
N ASN A 34 3.40 -10.26 -4.73
CA ASN A 34 2.73 -11.13 -3.77
C ASN A 34 2.86 -10.68 -2.31
N ALA A 35 3.56 -9.57 -2.05
CA ALA A 35 3.66 -8.99 -0.70
C ALA A 35 4.06 -10.04 0.35
N TYR A 36 5.23 -10.62 0.19
CA TYR A 36 5.80 -11.63 1.12
C TYR A 36 4.95 -12.89 1.26
N GLY A 37 4.20 -13.25 0.23
CA GLY A 37 3.39 -14.47 0.24
C GLY A 37 2.04 -14.33 0.92
N LEU A 38 1.70 -13.15 1.42
CA LEU A 38 0.40 -12.88 2.06
C LEU A 38 -0.67 -12.48 1.06
N GLY A 39 -0.26 -12.05 -0.13
CA GLY A 39 -1.16 -11.37 -1.05
C GLY A 39 -1.31 -9.90 -0.68
N LEU A 40 -1.64 -9.11 -1.69
CA LEU A 40 -1.65 -7.65 -1.57
C LEU A 40 -2.59 -7.14 -0.46
N CYS A 41 -3.83 -7.59 -0.48
CA CYS A 41 -4.84 -7.06 0.44
C CYS A 41 -4.62 -7.50 1.88
N LYS A 42 -4.19 -8.73 2.08
CA LYS A 42 -3.87 -9.22 3.43
C LYS A 42 -2.68 -8.48 4.01
N PHE A 43 -1.66 -8.23 3.18
CA PHE A 43 -0.49 -7.49 3.63
C PHE A 43 -0.85 -6.04 3.98
N ALA A 44 -1.63 -5.38 3.13
CA ALA A 44 -2.10 -4.03 3.41
C ALA A 44 -2.94 -3.96 4.69
N THR A 45 -3.82 -4.93 4.90
CA THR A 45 -4.62 -5.02 6.12
C THR A 45 -3.74 -5.21 7.35
N PHE A 46 -2.72 -6.05 7.25
CA PHE A 46 -1.73 -6.24 8.31
C PHE A 46 -1.05 -4.92 8.68
N LEU A 47 -0.62 -4.15 7.67
CA LEU A 47 0.03 -2.86 7.88
C LEU A 47 -0.94 -1.81 8.44
N GLN A 48 -2.16 -1.77 7.92
CA GLN A 48 -3.18 -0.83 8.39
C GLN A 48 -3.50 -1.05 9.87
N ALA A 49 -3.57 -2.30 10.30
CA ALA A 49 -3.80 -2.65 11.69
C ALA A 49 -2.67 -2.15 12.61
N ARG A 50 -1.50 -1.91 12.05
CA ARG A 50 -0.34 -1.40 12.78
C ARG A 50 -0.13 0.10 12.61
N GLY A 51 -1.13 0.79 12.12
CA GLY A 51 -1.12 2.24 12.03
C GLY A 51 -0.55 2.83 10.76
N ILE A 52 -0.23 2.01 9.77
CA ILE A 52 0.22 2.52 8.47
C ILE A 52 -1.00 3.09 7.75
N ARG A 53 -0.89 4.33 7.28
CA ARG A 53 -1.99 5.09 6.68
C ARG A 53 -1.74 5.46 5.22
N HIS A 54 -0.55 5.21 4.69
CA HIS A 54 -0.16 5.61 3.35
C HIS A 54 0.39 4.39 2.61
N PHE A 55 -0.20 4.09 1.46
CA PHE A 55 0.17 2.95 0.64
C PHE A 55 0.45 3.42 -0.77
N ALA A 56 1.35 2.75 -1.45
CA ALA A 56 1.64 3.04 -2.86
C ALA A 56 1.67 1.73 -3.65
N VAL A 57 1.04 1.75 -4.81
CA VAL A 57 0.99 0.61 -5.73
C VAL A 57 1.28 1.08 -7.15
N THR A 58 1.61 0.15 -8.04
CA THR A 58 1.90 0.48 -9.44
C THR A 58 0.74 0.21 -10.39
N GLU A 59 -0.23 -0.61 -10.01
CA GLU A 59 -1.34 -1.00 -10.87
C GLU A 59 -2.66 -0.43 -10.35
N LEU A 60 -3.44 0.17 -11.24
CA LEU A 60 -4.74 0.70 -10.88
C LEU A 60 -5.67 -0.39 -10.34
N ALA A 61 -5.64 -1.58 -10.95
CA ALA A 61 -6.46 -2.70 -10.48
C ALA A 61 -6.15 -3.04 -9.01
N ASP A 62 -4.88 -2.99 -8.63
CA ASP A 62 -4.47 -3.27 -7.24
C ASP A 62 -4.98 -2.18 -6.30
N ALA A 63 -4.89 -0.92 -6.71
CA ALA A 63 -5.39 0.19 -5.90
C ALA A 63 -6.90 0.06 -5.65
N ILE A 64 -7.66 -0.27 -6.68
CA ILE A 64 -9.11 -0.45 -6.58
C ILE A 64 -9.43 -1.65 -5.68
N GLU A 65 -8.70 -2.76 -5.84
CA GLU A 65 -8.91 -3.94 -5.01
C GLU A 65 -8.68 -3.62 -3.53
N LEU A 66 -7.64 -2.85 -3.22
CA LEU A 66 -7.37 -2.42 -1.84
C LEU A 66 -8.56 -1.65 -1.26
N ARG A 67 -9.12 -0.71 -2.04
CA ARG A 67 -10.31 0.04 -1.59
C ARG A 67 -11.48 -0.88 -1.34
N GLU A 68 -11.73 -1.81 -2.25
CA GLU A 68 -12.85 -2.74 -2.14
C GLU A 68 -12.71 -3.67 -0.94
N LYS A 69 -11.49 -3.94 -0.51
CA LYS A 69 -11.20 -4.80 0.64
C LYS A 69 -11.09 -4.03 1.96
N GLY A 70 -11.40 -2.74 1.97
CA GLY A 70 -11.50 -1.99 3.20
C GLY A 70 -10.25 -1.22 3.62
N ILE A 71 -9.29 -1.04 2.73
CA ILE A 71 -8.14 -0.18 3.03
C ILE A 71 -8.62 1.27 2.92
N PHE A 72 -8.53 2.02 4.01
CA PHE A 72 -9.08 3.37 4.09
C PHE A 72 -8.02 4.49 4.10
N GLY A 73 -6.75 4.16 4.29
CA GLY A 73 -5.68 5.16 4.23
C GLY A 73 -5.47 5.69 2.82
N GLU A 74 -4.46 6.54 2.65
CA GLU A 74 -4.10 7.02 1.31
C GLU A 74 -3.58 5.87 0.46
N ILE A 75 -4.04 5.79 -0.78
CA ILE A 75 -3.53 4.85 -1.77
C ILE A 75 -3.03 5.66 -2.95
N LEU A 76 -1.70 5.69 -3.12
CA LEU A 76 -1.03 6.42 -4.19
C LEU A 76 -0.75 5.45 -5.34
N LEU A 77 -1.19 5.83 -6.54
CA LEU A 77 -0.83 5.11 -7.75
C LEU A 77 0.44 5.71 -8.32
N LEU A 78 1.51 4.92 -8.35
CA LEU A 78 2.83 5.39 -8.79
C LEU A 78 2.93 5.52 -10.30
N THR A 79 2.14 4.74 -11.05
CA THR A 79 2.15 4.74 -12.51
C THR A 79 1.17 5.81 -13.01
N PRO A 80 1.60 6.74 -13.86
CA PRO A 80 0.70 7.75 -14.42
C PRO A 80 -0.40 7.13 -15.27
N LEU A 81 -1.58 7.72 -15.22
CA LEU A 81 -2.72 7.31 -16.06
C LEU A 81 -2.90 8.28 -17.19
N TYR A 82 -3.20 7.74 -18.40
CA TYR A 82 -3.37 8.54 -19.61
C TYR A 82 -4.77 8.44 -20.18
N HIS A 83 -5.53 7.40 -19.85
CA HIS A 83 -6.86 7.20 -20.39
C HIS A 83 -7.92 7.82 -19.47
N PRO A 84 -8.84 8.63 -20.01
CA PRO A 84 -9.86 9.29 -19.18
C PRO A 84 -10.71 8.32 -18.35
N GLU A 85 -11.05 7.15 -18.89
CA GLU A 85 -11.83 6.18 -18.14
C GLU A 85 -11.08 5.62 -16.93
N ASP A 86 -9.76 5.46 -17.03
CA ASP A 86 -8.94 5.00 -15.91
C ASP A 86 -8.82 6.08 -14.85
N ILE A 87 -8.67 7.33 -15.28
CA ILE A 87 -8.61 8.47 -14.36
C ILE A 87 -9.94 8.60 -13.60
N THR A 88 -11.06 8.44 -14.31
CA THR A 88 -12.38 8.49 -13.70
C THR A 88 -12.55 7.39 -12.65
N ARG A 89 -12.12 6.17 -12.96
CA ARG A 89 -12.19 5.04 -12.03
C ARG A 89 -11.33 5.29 -10.79
N ALA A 90 -10.13 5.84 -10.98
CA ALA A 90 -9.25 6.16 -9.87
C ALA A 90 -9.87 7.20 -8.94
N ILE A 91 -10.45 8.26 -9.51
CA ILE A 91 -11.10 9.31 -8.74
C ILE A 91 -12.30 8.74 -7.98
N LYS A 92 -13.09 7.89 -8.64
CA LYS A 92 -14.26 7.26 -8.01
C LYS A 92 -13.88 6.44 -6.78
N HIS A 93 -12.72 5.82 -6.78
CA HIS A 93 -12.23 5.00 -5.66
C HIS A 93 -11.31 5.76 -4.72
N ASP A 94 -11.24 7.07 -4.87
CA ASP A 94 -10.41 7.93 -4.04
C ASP A 94 -8.93 7.51 -4.04
N ILE A 95 -8.41 7.27 -5.24
CA ILE A 95 -7.01 6.92 -5.44
C ILE A 95 -6.22 8.20 -5.72
N THR A 96 -5.10 8.37 -5.03
CA THR A 96 -4.20 9.50 -5.23
C THR A 96 -3.35 9.24 -6.48
N LEU A 97 -3.39 10.17 -7.41
CA LEU A 97 -2.71 10.02 -8.70
C LEU A 97 -1.36 10.71 -8.68
N SER A 98 -0.40 10.15 -9.42
CA SER A 98 0.88 10.79 -9.65
C SER A 98 0.91 11.40 -11.04
N ILE A 99 1.61 12.52 -11.17
CA ILE A 99 1.83 13.20 -12.45
C ILE A 99 3.33 13.21 -12.69
N THR A 100 3.73 12.70 -13.85
CA THR A 100 5.14 12.63 -14.23
C THR A 100 5.43 13.67 -15.30
N SER A 101 6.49 14.45 -15.11
CA SER A 101 6.97 15.35 -16.16
C SER A 101 7.61 14.55 -17.29
N VAL A 102 7.45 15.02 -18.49
CA VAL A 102 7.99 14.37 -19.69
C VAL A 102 9.38 14.89 -19.98
#